data_3a62174594827061033c810746a66d04
#
_entry.id   3a62174594827061033c810746a66d04
#
_cell.length_a   1.000
_cell.length_b   1.000
_cell.length_c   1.000
_cell.angle_alpha   90.00
_cell.angle_beta   90.00
_cell.angle_gamma   90.00
#
_symmetry.space_group_name_H-M   'P 1'
#
loop_
_entity.id
_entity.type
_entity.pdbx_description
1 polymer ?
#
loop_
_entity_poly.entity_id
_entity_poly.type
_entity_poly.pdbx_seq_one_letter_code
_entity_poly.pdbx_strand_id
1 'polypeptide(L)'
;MASIYRRQNSPFWFVQFIDADGTRRNKSTGLRADDPCETIKARALRAQLEAKELNRNAGEVSGGGWDAWVPQYLERHCDSPRTHERYQDGWQWLAFWLQEKHYHSPRAITYRNAIEYIDWRTGYRKKTGKTVGRNTAIMELKLLAMIMGEAVRLGHADANPLVSMKLKRDKAAKKPELTDAEISEVREALKVEPEWMQNAFDISLHTGCRLRETRLPLNCIDFAENKITFPSPKGGEDRAFSVPMPSALRPLFERIRKAKRKFTVEFPFQPSRRWQQFFIKIKKPHLCFHCLRVTYVNRLRRAGVPREAAMRLVNHSSELIHSIYQRERVEDVVQWRDAVRFPA
;
A
#
# COMPACT_ATOMS: atom_id res chain seq x y z
N MET A 1 4.08 12.73 -39.41
CA MET A 1 5.54 12.81 -39.04
C MET A 1 6.06 14.19 -39.36
N ALA A 2 6.69 14.83 -38.38
CA ALA A 2 7.36 16.12 -38.61
C ALA A 2 8.67 15.93 -39.41
N SER A 3 8.97 16.87 -40.31
CA SER A 3 10.19 16.86 -41.10
C SER A 3 10.85 18.23 -41.09
N ILE A 4 12.18 18.29 -41.24
CA ILE A 4 12.91 19.53 -41.49
C ILE A 4 13.51 19.52 -42.89
N TYR A 5 13.53 20.66 -43.51
CA TYR A 5 14.07 20.82 -44.86
C TYR A 5 14.60 22.23 -45.08
N ARG A 6 15.43 22.40 -46.09
CA ARG A 6 16.01 23.68 -46.49
C ARG A 6 15.34 24.15 -47.78
N ARG A 7 15.00 25.44 -47.87
CA ARG A 7 14.54 26.06 -49.11
C ARG A 7 15.74 26.65 -49.84
N GLN A 8 15.76 26.56 -51.17
CA GLN A 8 16.86 27.02 -51.98
C GLN A 8 17.23 28.50 -51.78
N ASN A 9 16.27 29.35 -51.47
CA ASN A 9 16.44 30.78 -51.31
C ASN A 9 16.34 31.26 -49.84
N SER A 10 16.64 30.39 -48.85
CA SER A 10 16.59 30.74 -47.45
C SER A 10 17.77 30.21 -46.68
N PRO A 11 18.43 31.02 -45.85
CA PRO A 11 19.50 30.55 -44.97
C PRO A 11 19.00 29.77 -43.76
N PHE A 12 17.68 29.64 -43.57
CA PHE A 12 17.09 29.04 -42.40
C PHE A 12 16.51 27.65 -42.64
N TRP A 13 16.47 26.82 -41.59
CA TRP A 13 15.71 25.57 -41.54
C TRP A 13 14.21 25.85 -41.53
N PHE A 14 13.43 25.05 -42.22
CA PHE A 14 11.99 25.01 -42.19
C PHE A 14 11.53 23.68 -41.57
N VAL A 15 10.47 23.72 -40.76
CA VAL A 15 9.85 22.55 -40.25
C VAL A 15 8.44 22.40 -40.87
N GLN A 16 8.13 21.18 -41.26
CA GLN A 16 6.80 20.78 -41.69
C GLN A 16 6.20 19.86 -40.61
N PHE A 17 4.99 20.12 -40.16
CA PHE A 17 4.31 19.34 -39.14
C PHE A 17 2.79 19.41 -39.36
N ILE A 18 2.03 18.52 -38.69
CA ILE A 18 0.58 18.56 -38.67
C ILE A 18 0.15 19.31 -37.41
N ASP A 19 -0.63 20.36 -37.56
CA ASP A 19 -1.15 21.20 -36.48
C ASP A 19 -2.31 20.53 -35.74
N ALA A 20 -2.82 21.16 -34.68
CA ALA A 20 -3.90 20.65 -33.84
C ALA A 20 -5.22 20.44 -34.59
N ASP A 21 -5.44 21.17 -35.68
CA ASP A 21 -6.59 21.06 -36.57
C ASP A 21 -6.42 19.98 -37.67
N GLY A 22 -5.36 19.17 -37.64
CA GLY A 22 -5.08 18.18 -38.69
C GLY A 22 -4.42 18.76 -39.94
N THR A 23 -4.23 20.09 -40.01
CA THR A 23 -3.69 20.76 -41.18
C THR A 23 -2.18 20.69 -41.24
N ARG A 24 -1.63 20.37 -42.44
CA ARG A 24 -0.19 20.37 -42.69
C ARG A 24 0.34 21.79 -42.74
N ARG A 25 1.25 22.16 -41.85
CA ARG A 25 1.85 23.49 -41.78
C ARG A 25 3.34 23.47 -42.01
N ASN A 26 3.82 24.55 -42.63
CA ASN A 26 5.23 24.79 -42.85
C ASN A 26 5.62 26.09 -42.15
N LYS A 27 6.64 26.07 -41.31
CA LYS A 27 7.12 27.24 -40.56
C LYS A 27 8.63 27.35 -40.61
N SER A 28 9.14 28.57 -40.77
CA SER A 28 10.57 28.81 -40.54
C SER A 28 10.91 28.62 -39.10
N THR A 29 12.01 27.96 -38.81
CA THR A 29 12.51 27.76 -37.45
C THR A 29 13.28 28.98 -36.94
N GLY A 30 13.68 29.91 -37.82
CA GLY A 30 14.60 30.97 -37.47
C GLY A 30 16.04 30.52 -37.23
N LEU A 31 16.33 29.22 -37.33
CA LEU A 31 17.68 28.64 -37.13
C LEU A 31 18.39 28.50 -38.45
N ARG A 32 19.67 28.95 -38.49
CA ARG A 32 20.49 28.95 -39.70
C ARG A 32 20.90 27.54 -40.09
N ALA A 33 20.86 27.25 -41.38
CA ALA A 33 21.15 25.92 -41.90
C ALA A 33 22.65 25.70 -42.17
N ASP A 34 23.43 26.79 -42.19
CA ASP A 34 24.85 26.80 -42.33
C ASP A 34 25.61 26.74 -40.98
N ASP A 35 24.92 26.85 -39.86
CA ASP A 35 25.46 26.71 -38.50
C ASP A 35 25.22 25.28 -37.96
N PRO A 36 26.29 24.52 -37.62
CA PRO A 36 26.15 23.16 -37.05
C PRO A 36 25.39 23.13 -35.73
N CYS A 37 25.59 24.13 -34.83
CA CYS A 37 24.91 24.19 -33.55
C CYS A 37 23.41 24.45 -33.73
N GLU A 38 23.05 25.34 -34.65
CA GLU A 38 21.63 25.63 -34.96
C GLU A 38 20.96 24.48 -35.72
N THR A 39 21.70 23.73 -36.52
CA THR A 39 21.22 22.48 -37.13
C THR A 39 20.86 21.45 -36.11
N ILE A 40 21.61 21.29 -35.00
CA ILE A 40 21.28 20.41 -33.89
C ILE A 40 19.99 20.87 -33.21
N LYS A 41 19.83 22.18 -32.96
CA LYS A 41 18.59 22.77 -32.39
C LYS A 41 17.38 22.54 -33.29
N ALA A 42 17.54 22.66 -34.60
CA ALA A 42 16.45 22.42 -35.58
C ALA A 42 16.03 20.94 -35.59
N ARG A 43 16.98 19.99 -35.47
CA ARG A 43 16.67 18.55 -35.31
C ARG A 43 15.98 18.26 -34.01
N ALA A 44 16.38 18.92 -32.91
CA ALA A 44 15.69 18.78 -31.62
C ALA A 44 14.26 19.31 -31.69
N LEU A 45 14.04 20.46 -32.34
CA LEU A 45 12.69 21.01 -32.56
C LEU A 45 11.80 20.06 -33.38
N ARG A 46 12.37 19.44 -34.44
CA ARG A 46 11.67 18.40 -35.21
C ARG A 46 11.22 17.26 -34.30
N ALA A 47 12.16 16.72 -33.51
CA ALA A 47 11.84 15.59 -32.60
C ALA A 47 10.75 15.96 -31.57
N GLN A 48 10.76 17.19 -31.05
CA GLN A 48 9.70 17.68 -30.16
C GLN A 48 8.34 17.77 -30.83
N LEU A 49 8.29 18.27 -32.08
CA LEU A 49 7.03 18.37 -32.84
C LEU A 49 6.52 16.98 -33.24
N GLU A 50 7.41 16.06 -33.60
CA GLU A 50 7.07 14.67 -33.90
C GLU A 50 6.52 13.94 -32.68
N ALA A 51 7.13 14.15 -31.51
CA ALA A 51 6.63 13.61 -30.24
C ALA A 51 5.26 14.20 -29.88
N LYS A 52 5.03 15.50 -30.12
CA LYS A 52 3.69 16.13 -29.94
C LYS A 52 2.66 15.56 -30.89
N GLU A 53 3.01 15.35 -32.16
CA GLU A 53 2.13 14.76 -33.17
C GLU A 53 1.79 13.31 -32.84
N LEU A 54 2.77 12.49 -32.42
CA LEU A 54 2.58 11.12 -31.96
C LEU A 54 1.70 11.05 -30.71
N ASN A 55 1.93 11.92 -29.73
CA ASN A 55 1.12 11.99 -28.51
C ASN A 55 -0.34 12.40 -28.82
N ARG A 56 -0.55 13.31 -29.76
CA ARG A 56 -1.87 13.73 -30.19
C ARG A 56 -2.59 12.60 -30.96
N ASN A 57 -1.93 12.01 -31.95
CA ASN A 57 -2.50 10.92 -32.74
C ASN A 57 -2.78 9.68 -31.88
N ALA A 58 -1.97 9.43 -30.84
CA ALA A 58 -2.23 8.39 -29.86
C ALA A 58 -3.47 8.69 -28.99
N GLY A 59 -3.81 9.98 -28.78
CA GLY A 59 -5.04 10.38 -28.09
C GLY A 59 -6.30 10.32 -28.98
N GLU A 60 -6.15 10.56 -30.30
CA GLU A 60 -7.28 10.56 -31.25
C GLU A 60 -7.65 9.17 -31.77
N VAL A 61 -6.70 8.22 -31.82
CA VAL A 61 -6.91 6.87 -32.41
C VAL A 61 -7.51 5.86 -31.42
N SER A 62 -7.53 6.14 -30.12
CA SER A 62 -8.11 5.22 -29.16
C SER A 62 -8.87 5.96 -28.06
N GLY A 63 -10.13 6.22 -28.31
CA GLY A 63 -11.22 6.34 -27.32
C GLY A 63 -10.90 6.96 -25.97
N GLY A 64 -10.45 8.23 -25.91
CA GLY A 64 -10.41 8.99 -24.67
C GLY A 64 -9.11 8.87 -23.87
N GLY A 65 -8.72 9.99 -23.22
CA GLY A 65 -7.63 10.01 -22.26
C GLY A 65 -7.90 9.11 -21.05
N TRP A 66 -6.98 9.06 -20.11
CA TRP A 66 -7.05 8.23 -18.90
C TRP A 66 -8.40 8.33 -18.16
N ASP A 67 -8.97 9.53 -18.07
CA ASP A 67 -10.19 9.79 -17.30
C ASP A 67 -11.45 9.19 -17.95
N ALA A 68 -11.38 8.84 -19.23
CA ALA A 68 -12.52 8.26 -19.94
C ALA A 68 -12.82 6.81 -19.52
N TRP A 69 -11.81 6.05 -19.03
CA TRP A 69 -11.98 4.62 -18.79
C TRP A 69 -11.39 4.13 -17.44
N VAL A 70 -10.35 4.79 -16.89
CA VAL A 70 -9.70 4.31 -15.65
C VAL A 70 -10.64 4.29 -14.46
N PRO A 71 -11.49 5.31 -14.20
CA PRO A 71 -12.43 5.26 -13.07
C PRO A 71 -13.38 4.06 -13.16
N GLN A 72 -13.93 3.78 -14.35
CA GLN A 72 -14.82 2.65 -14.58
C GLN A 72 -14.11 1.30 -14.45
N TYR A 73 -12.84 1.23 -14.88
CA TYR A 73 -12.00 0.05 -14.67
C TYR A 73 -11.78 -0.22 -13.19
N LEU A 74 -11.43 0.80 -12.39
CA LEU A 74 -11.21 0.66 -10.95
C LEU A 74 -12.47 0.21 -10.22
N GLU A 75 -13.62 0.73 -10.60
CA GLU A 75 -14.92 0.33 -10.05
C GLU A 75 -15.20 -1.16 -10.29
N ARG A 76 -14.97 -1.64 -11.51
CA ARG A 76 -15.19 -3.05 -11.87
C ARG A 76 -14.14 -4.01 -11.30
N HIS A 77 -12.92 -3.52 -11.10
CA HIS A 77 -11.80 -4.36 -10.66
C HIS A 77 -11.74 -4.55 -9.14
N CYS A 78 -12.46 -3.77 -8.36
CA CYS A 78 -12.34 -3.78 -6.91
C CYS A 78 -13.50 -4.53 -6.25
N ASP A 79 -13.21 -5.70 -5.65
CA ASP A 79 -14.19 -6.53 -4.93
C ASP A 79 -14.65 -5.93 -3.59
N SER A 80 -13.95 -4.93 -3.07
CA SER A 80 -14.31 -4.32 -1.80
C SER A 80 -14.25 -2.79 -1.83
N PRO A 81 -15.21 -2.09 -1.16
CA PRO A 81 -15.25 -0.63 -1.11
C PRO A 81 -13.94 -0.01 -0.63
N ARG A 82 -13.28 -0.63 0.35
CA ARG A 82 -12.01 -0.14 0.89
C ARG A 82 -10.84 -0.28 -0.08
N THR A 83 -10.82 -1.32 -0.90
CA THR A 83 -9.80 -1.48 -1.96
C THR A 83 -10.03 -0.43 -3.03
N HIS A 84 -11.29 -0.21 -3.40
CA HIS A 84 -11.69 0.83 -4.35
C HIS A 84 -11.27 2.23 -3.89
N GLU A 85 -11.62 2.63 -2.65
CA GLU A 85 -11.20 3.91 -2.05
C GLU A 85 -9.67 4.08 -2.12
N ARG A 86 -8.91 3.07 -1.72
CA ARG A 86 -7.45 3.12 -1.78
C ARG A 86 -6.91 3.25 -3.20
N TYR A 87 -7.53 2.61 -4.18
CA TYR A 87 -7.11 2.71 -5.58
C TYR A 87 -7.51 4.05 -6.18
N GLN A 88 -8.66 4.59 -5.82
CA GLN A 88 -9.05 5.95 -6.17
C GLN A 88 -8.07 6.98 -5.62
N ASP A 89 -7.69 6.89 -4.33
CA ASP A 89 -6.68 7.75 -3.74
C ASP A 89 -5.34 7.68 -4.48
N GLY A 90 -4.90 6.47 -4.81
CA GLY A 90 -3.67 6.25 -5.58
C GLY A 90 -3.77 6.80 -7.00
N TRP A 91 -4.93 6.61 -7.66
CA TRP A 91 -5.18 7.13 -8.99
C TRP A 91 -5.18 8.66 -9.04
N GLN A 92 -5.77 9.34 -8.08
CA GLN A 92 -5.75 10.80 -8.02
C GLN A 92 -4.32 11.36 -8.07
N TRP A 93 -3.36 10.73 -7.36
CA TRP A 93 -1.96 11.13 -7.40
C TRP A 93 -1.28 10.81 -8.73
N LEU A 94 -1.57 9.65 -9.29
CA LEU A 94 -1.08 9.27 -10.62
C LEU A 94 -1.62 10.21 -11.69
N ALA A 95 -2.93 10.46 -11.71
CA ALA A 95 -3.58 11.35 -12.67
C ALA A 95 -3.01 12.79 -12.59
N PHE A 96 -2.80 13.30 -11.37
CA PHE A 96 -2.18 14.59 -11.17
C PHE A 96 -0.74 14.63 -11.75
N TRP A 97 0.07 13.61 -11.49
CA TRP A 97 1.41 13.51 -12.06
C TRP A 97 1.40 13.37 -13.59
N LEU A 98 0.53 12.52 -14.13
CA LEU A 98 0.36 12.32 -15.58
C LEU A 98 -0.01 13.64 -16.28
N GLN A 99 -0.91 14.41 -15.68
CA GLN A 99 -1.30 15.74 -16.18
C GLN A 99 -0.14 16.73 -16.11
N GLU A 100 0.56 16.82 -14.98
CA GLU A 100 1.72 17.71 -14.79
C GLU A 100 2.85 17.41 -15.81
N LYS A 101 3.06 16.13 -16.11
CA LYS A 101 4.07 15.69 -17.09
C LYS A 101 3.60 15.62 -18.53
N HIS A 102 2.34 15.98 -18.79
CA HIS A 102 1.72 15.91 -20.12
C HIS A 102 1.70 14.49 -20.73
N TYR A 103 1.58 13.46 -19.91
CA TYR A 103 1.39 12.07 -20.35
C TYR A 103 -0.09 11.76 -20.54
N HIS A 104 -0.68 12.23 -21.63
CA HIS A 104 -2.13 12.21 -21.87
C HIS A 104 -2.68 10.83 -22.29
N SER A 105 -1.84 9.89 -22.65
CA SER A 105 -2.26 8.55 -23.06
C SER A 105 -1.34 7.45 -22.51
N PRO A 106 -1.83 6.20 -22.38
CA PRO A 106 -1.01 5.06 -21.97
C PRO A 106 0.25 4.84 -22.81
N ARG A 107 0.22 5.14 -24.11
CA ARG A 107 1.38 5.01 -25.01
C ARG A 107 2.56 5.93 -24.65
N ALA A 108 2.29 7.02 -23.92
CA ALA A 108 3.33 7.93 -23.45
C ALA A 108 4.14 7.37 -22.26
N ILE A 109 3.67 6.30 -21.62
CA ILE A 109 4.32 5.72 -20.45
C ILE A 109 5.46 4.80 -20.86
N THR A 110 6.65 5.11 -20.35
CA THR A 110 7.84 4.28 -20.45
C THR A 110 8.27 3.81 -19.04
N TYR A 111 9.11 2.78 -18.98
CA TYR A 111 9.72 2.36 -17.72
C TYR A 111 10.46 3.49 -17.02
N ARG A 112 11.19 4.31 -17.78
CA ARG A 112 11.99 5.42 -17.24
C ARG A 112 11.13 6.46 -16.54
N ASN A 113 10.11 6.98 -17.23
CA ASN A 113 9.28 8.03 -16.64
C ASN A 113 8.42 7.51 -15.47
N ALA A 114 8.06 6.22 -15.46
CA ALA A 114 7.41 5.60 -14.31
C ALA A 114 8.33 5.54 -13.07
N ILE A 115 9.64 5.30 -13.24
CA ILE A 115 10.59 5.37 -12.11
C ILE A 115 10.73 6.81 -11.59
N GLU A 116 10.75 7.81 -12.47
CA GLU A 116 10.78 9.24 -12.10
C GLU A 116 9.57 9.64 -11.22
N TYR A 117 8.45 8.91 -11.33
CA TYR A 117 7.31 9.11 -10.43
C TYR A 117 7.67 8.94 -8.96
N ILE A 118 8.54 7.99 -8.62
CA ILE A 118 8.92 7.73 -7.21
C ILE A 118 9.59 8.97 -6.62
N ASP A 119 10.54 9.56 -7.34
CA ASP A 119 11.30 10.73 -6.87
C ASP A 119 10.39 11.96 -6.80
N TRP A 120 9.56 12.16 -7.83
CA TRP A 120 8.55 13.21 -7.83
C TRP A 120 7.58 13.05 -6.64
N ARG A 121 7.05 11.85 -6.42
CA ARG A 121 6.03 11.59 -5.39
C ARG A 121 6.57 11.72 -3.98
N THR A 122 7.79 11.28 -3.74
CA THR A 122 8.45 11.40 -2.43
C THR A 122 8.96 12.82 -2.16
N GLY A 123 9.32 13.57 -3.20
CA GLY A 123 9.69 14.98 -3.11
C GLY A 123 8.50 15.93 -2.99
N TYR A 124 7.31 15.51 -3.43
CA TYR A 124 6.12 16.34 -3.41
C TYR A 124 5.63 16.61 -1.99
N ARG A 125 5.68 17.87 -1.58
CA ARG A 125 5.18 18.30 -0.27
C ARG A 125 3.70 18.69 -0.36
N LYS A 126 2.84 18.01 0.40
CA LYS A 126 1.46 18.44 0.58
C LYS A 126 1.41 19.81 1.26
N LYS A 127 0.28 20.54 1.18
CA LYS A 127 0.03 21.80 1.92
C LYS A 127 0.33 21.68 3.42
N THR A 128 0.26 20.48 3.99
CA THR A 128 0.61 20.17 5.39
C THR A 128 2.12 20.04 5.65
N GLY A 129 2.98 20.25 4.65
CA GLY A 129 4.44 20.05 4.74
C GLY A 129 4.89 18.58 4.75
N LYS A 130 3.96 17.61 4.75
CA LYS A 130 4.28 16.19 4.82
C LYS A 130 4.52 15.60 3.42
N THR A 131 5.58 14.81 3.31
CA THR A 131 5.86 13.94 2.15
C THR A 131 5.30 12.54 2.38
N VAL A 132 5.26 11.72 1.33
CA VAL A 132 4.94 10.29 1.45
C VAL A 132 6.20 9.45 1.45
N GLY A 133 6.14 8.26 2.07
CA GLY A 133 7.25 7.31 2.03
C GLY A 133 7.36 6.62 0.67
N ARG A 134 8.58 6.19 0.31
CA ARG A 134 8.90 5.47 -0.93
C ARG A 134 7.98 4.26 -1.18
N ASN A 135 7.63 3.50 -0.14
CA ASN A 135 6.75 2.34 -0.27
C ASN A 135 5.33 2.71 -0.75
N THR A 136 4.84 3.91 -0.41
CA THR A 136 3.55 4.42 -0.93
C THR A 136 3.64 4.68 -2.43
N ALA A 137 4.68 5.40 -2.87
CA ALA A 137 4.92 5.64 -4.30
C ALA A 137 5.05 4.33 -5.11
N ILE A 138 5.75 3.34 -4.56
CA ILE A 138 5.85 2.00 -5.18
C ILE A 138 4.48 1.31 -5.28
N MET A 139 3.60 1.47 -4.29
CA MET A 139 2.25 0.89 -4.35
C MET A 139 1.37 1.60 -5.39
N GLU A 140 1.51 2.92 -5.52
CA GLU A 140 0.86 3.71 -6.56
C GLU A 140 1.36 3.29 -7.96
N LEU A 141 2.67 3.07 -8.15
CA LEU A 141 3.20 2.53 -9.42
C LEU A 141 2.72 1.10 -9.73
N LYS A 142 2.50 0.26 -8.73
CA LYS A 142 1.88 -1.06 -8.96
C LYS A 142 0.43 -0.92 -9.43
N LEU A 143 -0.29 0.09 -8.94
CA LEU A 143 -1.61 0.43 -9.47
C LEU A 143 -1.50 0.88 -10.93
N LEU A 144 -0.54 1.75 -11.26
CA LEU A 144 -0.31 2.15 -12.65
C LEU A 144 0.03 0.95 -13.55
N ALA A 145 0.87 0.01 -13.08
CA ALA A 145 1.18 -1.20 -13.83
C ALA A 145 -0.07 -2.07 -14.10
N MET A 146 -1.00 -2.14 -13.15
CA MET A 146 -2.27 -2.83 -13.31
C MET A 146 -3.17 -2.11 -14.33
N ILE A 147 -3.27 -0.78 -14.25
CA ILE A 147 -4.00 0.06 -15.20
C ILE A 147 -3.40 -0.07 -16.62
N MET A 148 -2.07 -0.08 -16.74
CA MET A 148 -1.38 -0.29 -18.01
C MET A 148 -1.66 -1.68 -18.60
N GLY A 149 -1.83 -2.70 -17.77
CA GLY A 149 -2.26 -4.03 -18.23
C GLY A 149 -3.65 -4.01 -18.87
N GLU A 150 -4.57 -3.23 -18.29
CA GLU A 150 -5.90 -3.01 -18.89
C GLU A 150 -5.83 -2.16 -20.15
N ALA A 151 -4.99 -1.12 -20.16
CA ALA A 151 -4.76 -0.31 -21.34
C ALA A 151 -4.34 -1.15 -22.56
N VAL A 152 -3.49 -2.14 -22.36
CA VAL A 152 -3.09 -3.07 -23.43
C VAL A 152 -4.28 -3.93 -23.90
N ARG A 153 -5.09 -4.45 -22.97
CA ARG A 153 -6.29 -5.23 -23.30
C ARG A 153 -7.33 -4.44 -24.08
N LEU A 154 -7.45 -3.15 -23.79
CA LEU A 154 -8.35 -2.22 -24.48
C LEU A 154 -7.77 -1.64 -25.78
N GLY A 155 -6.52 -1.94 -26.14
CA GLY A 155 -5.84 -1.38 -27.31
C GLY A 155 -5.36 0.07 -27.15
N HIS A 156 -5.37 0.60 -25.92
CA HIS A 156 -4.88 1.94 -25.61
C HIS A 156 -3.34 2.01 -25.53
N ALA A 157 -2.67 0.87 -25.42
CA ALA A 157 -1.21 0.72 -25.49
C ALA A 157 -0.84 -0.60 -26.17
N ASP A 158 0.31 -0.61 -26.83
CA ASP A 158 0.80 -1.80 -27.54
C ASP A 158 1.47 -2.80 -26.57
N ALA A 159 2.05 -2.30 -25.48
CA ALA A 159 2.68 -3.10 -24.44
C ALA A 159 2.62 -2.39 -23.08
N ASN A 160 2.73 -3.17 -22.02
CA ASN A 160 2.85 -2.64 -20.66
C ASN A 160 4.34 -2.62 -20.25
N PRO A 161 5.00 -1.45 -20.21
CA PRO A 161 6.42 -1.36 -19.87
C PRO A 161 6.70 -1.65 -18.39
N LEU A 162 5.66 -1.81 -17.55
CA LEU A 162 5.76 -1.97 -16.09
C LEU A 162 5.53 -3.42 -15.63
N VAL A 163 5.28 -4.35 -16.53
CA VAL A 163 4.94 -5.77 -16.21
C VAL A 163 5.96 -6.44 -15.29
N SER A 164 7.24 -6.23 -15.56
CA SER A 164 8.33 -6.90 -14.81
C SER A 164 9.04 -5.99 -13.81
N MET A 165 8.41 -4.89 -13.42
CA MET A 165 9.02 -3.89 -12.55
C MET A 165 9.35 -4.46 -11.16
N LYS A 166 10.64 -4.62 -10.88
CA LYS A 166 11.17 -5.09 -9.60
C LYS A 166 11.71 -3.90 -8.80
N LEU A 167 10.87 -3.31 -7.94
CA LEU A 167 11.27 -2.21 -7.08
C LEU A 167 11.52 -2.70 -5.65
N LYS A 168 12.72 -2.40 -5.15
CA LYS A 168 13.08 -2.68 -3.76
C LYS A 168 12.29 -1.74 -2.83
N ARG A 169 11.55 -2.33 -1.90
CA ARG A 169 10.86 -1.59 -0.85
C ARG A 169 11.79 -1.28 0.31
N ASP A 170 11.56 -0.15 0.94
CA ASP A 170 12.20 0.14 2.22
C ASP A 170 11.67 -0.84 3.27
N LYS A 171 12.58 -1.34 4.11
CA LYS A 171 12.19 -2.18 5.23
C LYS A 171 11.38 -1.36 6.22
N ALA A 172 10.15 -1.78 6.50
CA ALA A 172 9.36 -1.17 7.56
C ALA A 172 10.04 -1.37 8.92
N ALA A 173 10.02 -0.35 9.77
CA ALA A 173 10.47 -0.49 11.14
C ALA A 173 9.71 -1.62 11.84
N LYS A 174 10.46 -2.53 12.47
CA LYS A 174 9.86 -3.63 13.22
C LYS A 174 9.08 -3.06 14.40
N LYS A 175 7.82 -3.50 14.55
CA LYS A 175 7.02 -3.11 15.72
C LYS A 175 7.61 -3.73 16.99
N PRO A 176 7.71 -2.96 18.09
CA PRO A 176 8.24 -3.48 19.34
C PRO A 176 7.25 -4.48 19.98
N GLU A 177 7.79 -5.28 20.85
CA GLU A 177 7.04 -6.05 21.83
C GLU A 177 6.84 -5.19 23.08
N LEU A 178 5.68 -5.31 23.74
CA LEU A 178 5.44 -4.66 25.02
C LEU A 178 6.11 -5.45 26.15
N THR A 179 6.77 -4.73 27.05
CA THR A 179 7.24 -5.27 28.34
C THR A 179 6.06 -5.46 29.30
N ASP A 180 6.26 -6.22 30.38
CA ASP A 180 5.22 -6.39 31.41
C ASP A 180 4.87 -5.08 32.11
N ALA A 181 5.86 -4.20 32.31
CA ALA A 181 5.64 -2.86 32.84
C ALA A 181 4.77 -2.03 31.90
N GLU A 182 5.05 -2.05 30.58
CA GLU A 182 4.25 -1.32 29.60
C GLU A 182 2.83 -1.88 29.49
N ILE A 183 2.64 -3.20 29.60
CA ILE A 183 1.29 -3.80 29.62
C ILE A 183 0.51 -3.29 30.83
N SER A 184 1.14 -3.25 32.00
CA SER A 184 0.52 -2.77 33.24
C SER A 184 0.17 -1.29 33.15
N GLU A 185 1.07 -0.44 32.66
CA GLU A 185 0.83 0.98 32.45
C GLU A 185 -0.31 1.25 31.44
N VAL A 186 -0.30 0.53 30.31
CA VAL A 186 -1.36 0.64 29.30
C VAL A 186 -2.71 0.21 29.88
N ARG A 187 -2.74 -0.89 30.64
CA ARG A 187 -3.97 -1.38 31.31
C ARG A 187 -4.51 -0.37 32.31
N GLU A 188 -3.64 0.23 33.12
CA GLU A 188 -4.03 1.29 34.06
C GLU A 188 -4.61 2.51 33.36
N ALA A 189 -3.91 3.00 32.32
CA ALA A 189 -4.37 4.12 31.53
C ALA A 189 -5.71 3.84 30.79
N LEU A 190 -5.98 2.59 30.44
CA LEU A 190 -7.23 2.19 29.77
C LEU A 190 -8.45 2.24 30.71
N LYS A 191 -8.30 2.26 32.02
CA LYS A 191 -9.43 2.30 32.96
C LYS A 191 -10.32 3.54 32.79
N VAL A 192 -9.76 4.64 32.31
CA VAL A 192 -10.49 5.89 32.07
C VAL A 192 -10.87 6.08 30.59
N GLU A 193 -10.50 5.14 29.73
CA GLU A 193 -10.84 5.13 28.31
C GLU A 193 -12.13 4.34 28.06
N PRO A 194 -12.81 4.55 26.90
CA PRO A 194 -14.03 3.83 26.57
C PRO A 194 -13.90 2.30 26.63
N GLU A 195 -14.94 1.62 27.09
CA GLU A 195 -14.97 0.15 27.29
C GLU A 195 -14.50 -0.64 26.04
N TRP A 196 -14.82 -0.16 24.84
CA TRP A 196 -14.39 -0.81 23.60
C TRP A 196 -12.87 -0.93 23.49
N MET A 197 -12.11 0.04 24.01
CA MET A 197 -10.65 -0.01 24.03
C MET A 197 -10.15 -1.05 25.02
N GLN A 198 -10.72 -1.09 26.22
CA GLN A 198 -10.40 -2.09 27.25
C GLN A 198 -10.65 -3.50 26.71
N ASN A 199 -11.83 -3.76 26.16
CA ASN A 199 -12.19 -5.05 25.59
C ASN A 199 -11.28 -5.43 24.40
N ALA A 200 -11.01 -4.51 23.48
CA ALA A 200 -10.14 -4.76 22.34
C ALA A 200 -8.69 -5.08 22.79
N PHE A 201 -8.19 -4.37 23.81
CA PHE A 201 -6.88 -4.62 24.38
C PHE A 201 -6.78 -6.05 24.96
N ASP A 202 -7.69 -6.42 25.84
CA ASP A 202 -7.65 -7.74 26.47
C ASP A 202 -7.83 -8.88 25.46
N ILE A 203 -8.76 -8.75 24.52
CA ILE A 203 -8.94 -9.76 23.45
C ILE A 203 -7.66 -9.91 22.64
N SER A 204 -7.05 -8.81 22.19
CA SER A 204 -5.85 -8.89 21.37
C SER A 204 -4.61 -9.33 22.16
N LEU A 205 -4.48 -8.93 23.41
CA LEU A 205 -3.36 -9.33 24.28
C LEU A 205 -3.34 -10.85 24.51
N HIS A 206 -4.52 -11.46 24.66
CA HIS A 206 -4.67 -12.90 24.96
C HIS A 206 -4.87 -13.81 23.74
N THR A 207 -5.07 -13.24 22.54
CA THR A 207 -5.24 -14.04 21.30
C THR A 207 -4.31 -13.66 20.18
N GLY A 208 -3.62 -12.52 20.29
CA GLY A 208 -2.81 -11.97 19.20
C GLY A 208 -3.61 -11.52 17.99
N CYS A 209 -4.92 -11.44 18.03
CA CYS A 209 -5.76 -11.06 16.90
C CYS A 209 -5.57 -9.58 16.51
N ARG A 210 -5.92 -9.23 15.26
CA ARG A 210 -5.82 -7.85 14.75
C ARG A 210 -6.95 -7.00 15.34
N LEU A 211 -6.76 -5.66 15.37
CA LEU A 211 -7.75 -4.73 15.94
C LEU A 211 -9.18 -5.00 15.44
N ARG A 212 -9.37 -5.16 14.14
CA ARG A 212 -10.71 -5.40 13.59
C ARG A 212 -11.27 -6.78 13.93
N GLU A 213 -10.41 -7.75 14.17
CA GLU A 213 -10.77 -9.10 14.59
C GLU A 213 -11.27 -9.14 16.03
N THR A 214 -10.98 -8.11 16.85
CA THR A 214 -11.53 -8.02 18.22
C THR A 214 -13.04 -7.76 18.25
N ARG A 215 -13.66 -7.31 17.14
CA ARG A 215 -15.11 -7.15 17.02
C ARG A 215 -15.75 -8.46 16.57
N LEU A 216 -15.93 -9.35 17.50
CA LEU A 216 -16.57 -10.66 17.27
C LEU A 216 -18.06 -10.59 17.52
N PRO A 217 -18.91 -11.13 16.64
CA PRO A 217 -20.28 -11.47 17.00
C PRO A 217 -20.30 -12.45 18.17
N LEU A 218 -21.27 -12.35 19.09
CA LEU A 218 -21.28 -13.25 20.25
C LEU A 218 -21.52 -14.71 19.89
N ASN A 219 -22.18 -15.02 18.82
CA ASN A 219 -22.32 -16.39 18.32
C ASN A 219 -21.01 -17.04 17.87
N CYS A 220 -19.92 -16.24 17.72
CA CYS A 220 -18.56 -16.73 17.47
C CYS A 220 -17.83 -17.17 18.75
N ILE A 221 -18.46 -17.00 19.94
CA ILE A 221 -17.92 -17.40 21.22
C ILE A 221 -18.68 -18.62 21.70
N ASP A 222 -18.05 -19.78 21.64
CA ASP A 222 -18.60 -21.04 22.14
C ASP A 222 -18.14 -21.26 23.58
N PHE A 223 -19.08 -21.08 24.53
CA PHE A 223 -18.81 -21.24 25.95
C PHE A 223 -18.78 -22.70 26.40
N ALA A 224 -19.44 -23.60 25.67
CA ALA A 224 -19.46 -25.03 25.97
C ALA A 224 -18.10 -25.67 25.52
N GLU A 225 -17.72 -25.42 24.30
CA GLU A 225 -16.45 -25.92 23.72
C GLU A 225 -15.21 -25.08 24.10
N ASN A 226 -15.38 -24.00 24.87
CA ASN A 226 -14.29 -23.06 25.19
C ASN A 226 -13.50 -22.60 23.95
N LYS A 227 -14.21 -22.16 22.92
CA LYS A 227 -13.67 -21.85 21.61
C LYS A 227 -14.08 -20.46 21.14
N ILE A 228 -13.18 -19.78 20.46
CA ILE A 228 -13.40 -18.51 19.74
C ILE A 228 -13.24 -18.77 18.26
N THR A 229 -14.24 -18.43 17.46
CA THR A 229 -14.16 -18.49 16.00
C THR A 229 -14.01 -17.08 15.43
N PHE A 230 -12.91 -16.83 14.75
CA PHE A 230 -12.67 -15.57 14.06
C PHE A 230 -13.18 -15.66 12.62
N PRO A 231 -14.22 -14.92 12.25
CA PRO A 231 -14.67 -14.88 10.87
C PRO A 231 -13.64 -14.19 10.00
N SER A 232 -13.41 -14.70 8.79
CA SER A 232 -12.48 -14.10 7.87
C SER A 232 -13.14 -12.96 7.09
N PRO A 233 -12.64 -11.72 7.19
CA PRO A 233 -13.21 -10.59 6.44
C PRO A 233 -12.90 -10.60 4.95
N LYS A 234 -12.03 -11.51 4.46
CA LYS A 234 -11.49 -11.50 3.09
C LYS A 234 -11.63 -12.80 2.29
N GLY A 235 -12.38 -13.77 2.78
CA GLY A 235 -12.33 -15.05 2.09
C GLY A 235 -13.52 -15.99 2.29
N GLY A 236 -14.66 -15.45 2.72
CA GLY A 236 -15.83 -16.29 3.01
C GLY A 236 -15.64 -17.18 4.25
N GLU A 237 -16.59 -18.07 4.47
CA GLU A 237 -16.61 -18.99 5.63
C GLU A 237 -15.40 -19.94 5.64
N ASP A 238 -14.87 -20.31 4.47
CA ASP A 238 -13.74 -21.23 4.31
C ASP A 238 -12.43 -20.75 4.94
N ARG A 239 -12.33 -19.48 5.32
CA ARG A 239 -11.14 -18.91 5.98
C ARG A 239 -11.36 -18.49 7.42
N ALA A 240 -12.51 -18.83 7.99
CA ALA A 240 -12.72 -18.70 9.42
C ALA A 240 -11.77 -19.65 10.15
N PHE A 241 -11.23 -19.21 11.28
CA PHE A 241 -10.35 -20.04 12.09
C PHE A 241 -10.80 -19.99 13.55
N SER A 242 -10.64 -21.11 14.23
CA SER A 242 -11.00 -21.23 15.64
C SER A 242 -9.76 -21.42 16.50
N VAL A 243 -9.79 -20.81 17.68
CA VAL A 243 -8.76 -20.97 18.71
C VAL A 243 -9.41 -21.34 20.03
N PRO A 244 -8.72 -22.05 20.93
CA PRO A 244 -9.18 -22.23 22.31
C PRO A 244 -9.39 -20.88 22.97
N MET A 245 -10.45 -20.76 23.77
CA MET A 245 -10.71 -19.54 24.53
C MET A 245 -9.74 -19.44 25.71
N PRO A 246 -8.89 -18.40 25.78
CA PRO A 246 -8.08 -18.18 26.97
C PRO A 246 -8.95 -17.98 28.20
N SER A 247 -8.60 -18.64 29.33
CA SER A 247 -9.37 -18.55 30.57
C SER A 247 -9.54 -17.09 31.05
N ALA A 248 -8.54 -16.26 30.83
CA ALA A 248 -8.58 -14.83 31.16
C ALA A 248 -9.67 -14.04 30.41
N LEU A 249 -10.13 -14.50 29.23
CA LEU A 249 -11.18 -13.83 28.44
C LEU A 249 -12.59 -14.30 28.79
N ARG A 250 -12.74 -15.43 29.46
CA ARG A 250 -14.07 -15.96 29.81
C ARG A 250 -14.92 -14.97 30.61
N PRO A 251 -14.42 -14.35 31.70
CA PRO A 251 -15.20 -13.37 32.46
C PRO A 251 -15.62 -12.15 31.62
N LEU A 252 -14.75 -11.70 30.73
CA LEU A 252 -15.05 -10.60 29.81
C LEU A 252 -16.21 -10.96 28.87
N PHE A 253 -16.15 -12.11 28.23
CA PHE A 253 -17.22 -12.56 27.32
C PHE A 253 -18.55 -12.87 28.05
N GLU A 254 -18.50 -13.40 29.24
CA GLU A 254 -19.70 -13.61 30.08
C GLU A 254 -20.38 -12.29 30.47
N ARG A 255 -19.59 -11.27 30.83
CA ARG A 255 -20.08 -9.91 31.09
C ARG A 255 -20.79 -9.34 29.86
N ILE A 256 -20.16 -9.45 28.67
CA ILE A 256 -20.69 -8.93 27.39
C ILE A 256 -22.00 -9.68 27.04
N ARG A 257 -22.04 -11.01 27.23
CA ARG A 257 -23.21 -11.84 26.99
C ARG A 257 -24.37 -11.46 27.93
N LYS A 258 -24.08 -11.28 29.24
CA LYS A 258 -25.05 -10.83 30.23
C LYS A 258 -25.64 -9.47 29.90
N ALA A 259 -24.82 -8.57 29.34
CA ALA A 259 -25.25 -7.26 28.85
C ALA A 259 -26.03 -7.32 27.52
N LYS A 260 -26.28 -8.52 26.96
CA LYS A 260 -27.00 -8.75 25.69
C LYS A 260 -26.42 -7.95 24.51
N ARG A 261 -25.13 -7.71 24.48
CA ARG A 261 -24.47 -6.99 23.36
C ARG A 261 -24.38 -7.92 22.16
N LYS A 262 -24.45 -7.33 20.96
CA LYS A 262 -24.31 -8.07 19.69
C LYS A 262 -22.86 -8.43 19.39
N PHE A 263 -21.92 -7.57 19.76
CA PHE A 263 -20.50 -7.72 19.48
C PHE A 263 -19.65 -7.55 20.74
N THR A 264 -18.47 -8.18 20.76
CA THR A 264 -17.48 -8.05 21.84
C THR A 264 -16.90 -6.63 21.94
N VAL A 265 -16.82 -5.94 20.81
CA VAL A 265 -16.32 -4.56 20.69
C VAL A 265 -17.17 -3.81 19.68
N GLU A 266 -17.56 -2.59 20.01
CA GLU A 266 -18.23 -1.68 19.07
C GLU A 266 -17.30 -0.51 18.76
N PHE A 267 -16.78 -0.50 17.53
CA PHE A 267 -15.82 0.50 17.11
C PHE A 267 -16.48 1.85 16.80
N PRO A 268 -15.86 2.96 17.25
CA PRO A 268 -16.17 4.28 16.74
C PRO A 268 -15.60 4.46 15.32
N PHE A 269 -15.86 5.61 14.75
CA PHE A 269 -15.20 6.03 13.52
C PHE A 269 -13.68 6.08 13.72
N GLN A 270 -12.90 5.50 12.78
CA GLN A 270 -11.44 5.46 12.78
C GLN A 270 -10.79 4.89 14.07
N PRO A 271 -11.09 3.65 14.50
CA PRO A 271 -10.57 3.09 15.76
C PRO A 271 -9.03 3.03 15.81
N SER A 272 -8.36 2.80 14.68
CA SER A 272 -6.88 2.79 14.62
C SER A 272 -6.28 4.16 14.95
N ARG A 273 -6.92 5.25 14.54
CA ARG A 273 -6.50 6.62 14.89
C ARG A 273 -6.68 6.91 16.37
N ARG A 274 -7.78 6.42 16.96
CA ARG A 274 -8.01 6.54 18.41
C ARG A 274 -6.92 5.84 19.22
N TRP A 275 -6.52 4.63 18.81
CA TRP A 275 -5.40 3.93 19.43
C TRP A 275 -4.08 4.70 19.29
N GLN A 276 -3.79 5.27 18.12
CA GLN A 276 -2.59 6.08 17.94
C GLN A 276 -2.59 7.30 18.87
N GLN A 277 -3.71 8.03 18.97
CA GLN A 277 -3.88 9.18 19.88
C GLN A 277 -3.70 8.76 21.35
N PHE A 278 -4.24 7.61 21.75
CA PHE A 278 -4.07 7.06 23.09
C PHE A 278 -2.59 6.81 23.42
N PHE A 279 -1.85 6.13 22.55
CA PHE A 279 -0.42 5.89 22.80
C PHE A 279 0.41 7.18 22.84
N ILE A 280 0.06 8.20 22.07
CA ILE A 280 0.67 9.53 22.16
C ILE A 280 0.35 10.17 23.52
N LYS A 281 -0.92 10.13 23.96
CA LYS A 281 -1.40 10.68 25.24
C LYS A 281 -0.64 10.09 26.43
N ILE A 282 -0.39 8.80 26.43
CA ILE A 282 0.39 8.11 27.50
C ILE A 282 1.90 8.15 27.29
N LYS A 283 2.40 9.04 26.41
CA LYS A 283 3.83 9.25 26.12
C LYS A 283 4.56 8.00 25.58
N LYS A 284 3.84 7.11 24.87
CA LYS A 284 4.39 5.91 24.22
C LYS A 284 4.14 5.92 22.69
N PRO A 285 4.57 6.95 21.94
CA PRO A 285 4.27 7.09 20.51
C PRO A 285 4.90 6.00 19.63
N HIS A 286 5.87 5.26 20.15
CA HIS A 286 6.52 4.11 19.49
C HIS A 286 5.61 2.87 19.46
N LEU A 287 4.61 2.79 20.35
CA LEU A 287 3.65 1.71 20.41
C LEU A 287 2.48 1.93 19.44
N CYS A 288 1.88 0.85 19.03
CA CYS A 288 0.62 0.82 18.29
C CYS A 288 -0.15 -0.45 18.68
N PHE A 289 -1.45 -0.50 18.37
CA PHE A 289 -2.26 -1.68 18.69
C PHE A 289 -1.66 -3.00 18.18
N HIS A 290 -1.00 -2.97 17.01
CA HIS A 290 -0.39 -4.16 16.43
C HIS A 290 0.80 -4.71 17.25
N CYS A 291 1.36 -3.92 18.15
CA CYS A 291 2.39 -4.38 19.08
C CYS A 291 1.88 -5.48 20.03
N LEU A 292 0.57 -5.52 20.35
CA LEU A 292 -0.05 -6.58 21.13
C LEU A 292 0.10 -7.95 20.47
N ARG A 293 -0.10 -8.01 19.15
CA ARG A 293 0.12 -9.25 18.39
C ARG A 293 1.60 -9.67 18.37
N VAL A 294 2.51 -8.71 18.24
CA VAL A 294 3.96 -8.98 18.34
C VAL A 294 4.29 -9.55 19.73
N THR A 295 3.73 -8.95 20.77
CA THR A 295 3.88 -9.41 22.16
C THR A 295 3.38 -10.84 22.34
N TYR A 296 2.16 -11.13 21.87
CA TYR A 296 1.57 -12.46 21.97
C TYR A 296 2.40 -13.53 21.25
N VAL A 297 2.84 -13.28 20.01
CA VAL A 297 3.67 -14.23 19.23
C VAL A 297 5.00 -14.52 19.93
N ASN A 298 5.66 -13.48 20.48
CA ASN A 298 6.92 -13.69 21.18
C ASN A 298 6.74 -14.42 22.52
N ARG A 299 5.63 -14.20 23.23
CA ARG A 299 5.31 -14.95 24.44
C ARG A 299 5.01 -16.42 24.18
N LEU A 300 4.28 -16.74 23.08
CA LEU A 300 4.09 -18.12 22.65
C LEU A 300 5.45 -18.81 22.43
N ARG A 301 6.37 -18.16 21.72
CA ARG A 301 7.71 -18.71 21.47
C ARG A 301 8.47 -18.97 22.77
N ARG A 302 8.48 -17.99 23.71
CA ARG A 302 9.16 -18.16 25.01
C ARG A 302 8.52 -19.23 25.88
N ALA A 303 7.23 -19.45 25.72
CA ALA A 303 6.52 -20.54 26.38
C ALA A 303 6.77 -21.91 25.73
N GLY A 304 7.63 -21.99 24.71
CA GLY A 304 7.98 -23.26 24.02
C GLY A 304 6.87 -23.79 23.11
N VAL A 305 5.89 -22.96 22.74
CA VAL A 305 4.82 -23.39 21.83
C VAL A 305 5.40 -23.65 20.45
N PRO A 306 5.19 -24.85 19.85
CA PRO A 306 5.67 -25.18 18.54
C PRO A 306 5.23 -24.15 17.49
N ARG A 307 6.10 -23.89 16.48
CA ARG A 307 5.87 -22.85 15.47
C ARG A 307 4.52 -23.01 14.76
N GLU A 308 4.18 -24.24 14.36
CA GLU A 308 2.96 -24.55 13.64
C GLU A 308 1.73 -24.26 14.50
N ALA A 309 1.77 -24.60 15.77
CA ALA A 309 0.71 -24.29 16.73
C ALA A 309 0.58 -22.77 16.93
N ALA A 310 1.69 -22.07 17.10
CA ALA A 310 1.71 -20.61 17.21
C ALA A 310 1.16 -19.94 15.96
N MET A 311 1.51 -20.43 14.75
CA MET A 311 0.98 -19.93 13.48
C MET A 311 -0.55 -20.11 13.39
N ARG A 312 -1.06 -21.26 13.81
CA ARG A 312 -2.51 -21.54 13.85
C ARG A 312 -3.23 -20.62 14.82
N LEU A 313 -2.69 -20.41 16.03
CA LEU A 313 -3.29 -19.53 17.05
C LEU A 313 -3.45 -18.08 16.56
N VAL A 314 -2.54 -17.58 15.72
CA VAL A 314 -2.58 -16.21 15.20
C VAL A 314 -3.01 -16.12 13.73
N ASN A 315 -3.38 -17.23 13.12
CA ASN A 315 -3.74 -17.30 11.68
C ASN A 315 -2.69 -16.64 10.78
N HIS A 316 -1.44 -17.15 10.87
CA HIS A 316 -0.38 -16.81 9.93
C HIS A 316 -0.34 -17.83 8.79
N SER A 317 -0.50 -17.35 7.55
CA SER A 317 -0.58 -18.20 6.35
C SER A 317 0.80 -18.71 5.87
N SER A 318 1.90 -18.18 6.37
CA SER A 318 3.25 -18.62 6.01
C SER A 318 4.27 -18.38 7.11
N GLU A 319 5.32 -19.19 7.13
CA GLU A 319 6.46 -19.04 8.03
C GLU A 319 7.17 -17.69 7.86
N LEU A 320 7.29 -17.22 6.61
CA LEU A 320 7.88 -15.92 6.33
C LEU A 320 7.11 -14.78 7.02
N ILE A 321 5.78 -14.83 7.00
CA ILE A 321 4.95 -13.85 7.71
C ILE A 321 5.15 -14.02 9.22
N HIS A 322 5.18 -15.26 9.73
CA HIS A 322 5.34 -15.51 11.14
C HIS A 322 6.70 -15.00 11.67
N SER A 323 7.79 -15.20 10.92
CA SER A 323 9.14 -14.75 11.29
C SER A 323 9.26 -13.22 11.42
N ILE A 324 8.44 -12.45 10.70
CA ILE A 324 8.41 -10.98 10.81
C ILE A 324 8.04 -10.54 12.23
N TYR A 325 7.23 -11.32 12.94
CA TYR A 325 6.79 -11.01 14.31
C TYR A 325 7.77 -11.47 15.38
N GLN A 326 8.65 -12.43 15.07
CA GLN A 326 9.59 -12.95 16.04
C GLN A 326 10.70 -11.94 16.35
N ARG A 327 11.04 -11.82 17.63
CA ARG A 327 12.12 -11.02 18.18
C ARG A 327 13.06 -11.95 18.92
N GLU A 328 14.11 -12.37 18.24
CA GLU A 328 15.15 -13.20 18.86
C GLU A 328 15.98 -12.33 19.80
N ARG A 329 16.12 -12.75 21.02
CA ARG A 329 16.99 -12.17 22.05
C ARG A 329 17.98 -13.22 22.47
N VAL A 330 19.16 -12.80 22.95
CA VAL A 330 20.17 -13.72 23.45
C VAL A 330 19.61 -14.55 24.62
N GLU A 331 18.80 -13.91 25.46
CA GLU A 331 18.17 -14.56 26.61
C GLU A 331 17.24 -15.71 26.21
N ASP A 332 16.64 -15.65 25.04
CA ASP A 332 15.74 -16.70 24.54
C ASP A 332 16.45 -18.02 24.22
N VAL A 333 17.78 -18.00 24.07
CA VAL A 333 18.62 -19.15 23.73
C VAL A 333 19.62 -19.53 24.83
N VAL A 334 19.69 -18.77 25.94
CA VAL A 334 20.60 -19.01 27.04
C VAL A 334 20.47 -20.43 27.61
N GLN A 335 19.24 -20.96 27.71
CA GLN A 335 18.95 -22.31 28.17
C GLN A 335 19.62 -23.41 27.34
N TRP A 336 20.01 -23.11 26.09
CA TRP A 336 20.59 -24.06 25.16
C TRP A 336 22.10 -23.90 25.00
N ARG A 337 22.76 -22.96 25.71
CA ARG A 337 24.20 -22.66 25.54
C ARG A 337 25.12 -23.86 25.81
N ASP A 338 24.69 -24.75 26.70
CA ASP A 338 25.43 -25.94 27.10
C ASP A 338 24.80 -27.23 26.57
N ALA A 339 23.93 -27.14 25.58
CA ALA A 339 23.23 -28.29 24.99
C ALA A 339 24.20 -29.22 24.24
N VAL A 340 25.29 -28.68 23.68
CA VAL A 340 26.33 -29.45 23.00
C VAL A 340 27.53 -29.56 23.94
N ARG A 341 27.90 -30.79 24.31
CA ARG A 341 29.09 -31.07 25.11
C ARG A 341 30.14 -31.73 24.23
N PHE A 342 31.36 -31.28 24.35
CA PHE A 342 32.51 -31.89 23.71
C PHE A 342 33.29 -32.74 24.73
N PRO A 343 33.92 -33.88 24.34
CA PRO A 343 34.82 -34.58 25.22
C PRO A 343 35.98 -33.67 25.63
N ALA A 344 36.43 -33.81 26.89
CA ALA A 344 37.54 -33.06 27.46
C ALA A 344 38.86 -33.46 26.83
#